data_4061edad455ef292337bb51f005aa21a
#
_entry.id   4061edad455ef292337bb51f005aa21a
#
_cell.length_a   1.000
_cell.length_b   1.000
_cell.length_c   1.000
_cell.angle_alpha   90.00
_cell.angle_beta   90.00
_cell.angle_gamma   90.00
#
_symmetry.space_group_name_H-M   'P 1'
#
loop_
_entity.id
_entity.type
_entity.pdbx_description
1 polymer ?
#
loop_
_entity_poly.entity_id
_entity_poly.type
_entity_poly.pdbx_seq_one_letter_code
_entity_poly.pdbx_strand_id
1 'polypeptide(L)'
;MDLLDALIPYVLTFGHNVEHLNLDIDLGEDIEVLLVEDEANTDFCYILNNNNQIAFGGPKDMGMPLWVMLDCAILPTAMIGFMAHSDSINDEMWEILELEDDYEGMVPISEYCAALAMEPGCVSGFSLHSVVPGHGIATRTKALALAVLGATKQVGVTQFNNPAIRVHARFGPMQILVHRPPVHTHPQDSFVYHLNLPDQDMLLEMARGGAEFGVPDRPAGIKWSFDPDSEQDHLRLATHLGRKKKAWIVSPGWRGTTDGNEIDMILGE
;
A
#
# COMPACT_ATOMS: atom_id res chain seq x y z
N MET A 1 -15.80 -22.17 0.14
CA MET A 1 -15.87 -20.84 0.80
C MET A 1 -15.22 -19.85 -0.14
N ASP A 2 -15.81 -18.69 -0.35
CA ASP A 2 -15.14 -17.65 -1.14
C ASP A 2 -13.94 -17.17 -0.31
N LEU A 3 -12.77 -16.98 -0.94
CA LEU A 3 -11.58 -16.48 -0.25
C LEU A 3 -11.87 -15.16 0.48
N LEU A 4 -12.69 -14.30 -0.13
CA LEU A 4 -13.03 -13.00 0.46
C LEU A 4 -13.77 -13.11 1.79
N ASP A 5 -14.52 -14.21 1.98
CA ASP A 5 -15.25 -14.52 3.23
C ASP A 5 -14.34 -15.20 4.27
N ALA A 6 -13.13 -15.63 3.86
CA ALA A 6 -12.17 -16.31 4.72
C ALA A 6 -11.01 -15.40 5.16
N LEU A 7 -11.02 -14.14 4.74
CA LEU A 7 -9.96 -13.19 5.09
C LEU A 7 -10.06 -12.77 6.55
N ILE A 8 -8.97 -12.90 7.27
CA ILE A 8 -8.81 -12.50 8.67
C ILE A 8 -7.84 -11.33 8.71
N PRO A 9 -8.21 -10.19 9.32
CA PRO A 9 -7.28 -9.07 9.47
C PRO A 9 -6.16 -9.42 10.47
N TYR A 10 -4.92 -9.06 10.14
CA TYR A 10 -3.80 -9.27 11.04
C TYR A 10 -2.92 -8.03 11.18
N VAL A 11 -2.20 -7.99 12.28
CA VAL A 11 -1.10 -7.08 12.56
C VAL A 11 0.10 -7.90 12.99
N LEU A 12 1.21 -7.84 12.25
CA LEU A 12 2.49 -8.42 12.63
C LEU A 12 3.41 -7.30 13.14
N THR A 13 3.79 -7.39 14.41
CA THR A 13 4.59 -6.36 15.09
C THR A 13 5.36 -6.94 16.27
N PHE A 14 6.23 -6.15 16.91
CA PHE A 14 6.83 -6.51 18.20
C PHE A 14 5.90 -6.12 19.35
N GLY A 15 5.93 -6.92 20.43
CA GLY A 15 5.02 -6.74 21.57
C GLY A 15 5.05 -5.33 22.18
N HIS A 16 6.21 -4.67 22.19
CA HIS A 16 6.34 -3.30 22.71
C HIS A 16 5.66 -2.23 21.82
N ASN A 17 5.28 -2.55 20.60
CA ASN A 17 4.57 -1.62 19.71
C ASN A 17 3.04 -1.74 19.82
N VAL A 18 2.52 -2.81 20.40
CA VAL A 18 1.08 -3.10 20.47
C VAL A 18 0.29 -1.94 21.09
N GLU A 19 0.85 -1.33 22.15
CA GLU A 19 0.21 -0.19 22.84
C GLU A 19 0.09 1.09 21.98
N HIS A 20 0.86 1.17 20.89
CA HIS A 20 0.83 2.31 19.96
C HIS A 20 -0.14 2.11 18.78
N LEU A 21 -0.78 0.94 18.69
CA LEU A 21 -1.68 0.58 17.63
C LEU A 21 -3.14 0.73 18.09
N ASN A 22 -3.98 1.26 17.23
CA ASN A 22 -5.40 1.35 17.46
C ASN A 22 -6.07 0.02 17.07
N LEU A 23 -6.05 -0.95 17.97
CA LEU A 23 -6.61 -2.29 17.74
C LEU A 23 -8.07 -2.42 18.16
N ASP A 24 -8.58 -1.48 18.96
CA ASP A 24 -9.99 -1.42 19.38
C ASP A 24 -10.86 -0.72 18.33
N ILE A 25 -10.80 -1.23 17.09
CA ILE A 25 -11.56 -0.74 15.95
C ILE A 25 -12.59 -1.77 15.53
N ASP A 26 -13.83 -1.33 15.27
CA ASP A 26 -14.90 -2.21 14.83
C ASP A 26 -14.76 -2.54 13.34
N LEU A 27 -14.26 -3.73 13.04
CA LEU A 27 -14.20 -4.29 11.68
C LEU A 27 -15.32 -5.30 11.42
N GLY A 28 -16.09 -5.66 12.44
CA GLY A 28 -17.03 -6.79 12.41
C GLY A 28 -16.37 -8.15 12.71
N GLU A 29 -15.06 -8.18 12.84
CA GLU A 29 -14.22 -9.32 13.22
C GLU A 29 -13.00 -8.85 13.99
N ASP A 30 -12.41 -9.71 14.82
CA ASP A 30 -11.25 -9.39 15.63
C ASP A 30 -9.98 -9.32 14.77
N ILE A 31 -9.06 -8.42 15.12
CA ILE A 31 -7.73 -8.34 14.49
C ILE A 31 -6.79 -9.32 15.21
N GLU A 32 -6.22 -10.24 14.45
CA GLU A 32 -5.20 -11.16 14.98
C GLU A 32 -3.86 -10.42 15.11
N VAL A 33 -3.32 -10.41 16.33
CA VAL A 33 -2.01 -9.80 16.61
C VAL A 33 -0.95 -10.89 16.66
N LEU A 34 -0.08 -10.88 15.65
CA LEU A 34 1.05 -11.77 15.51
C LEU A 34 2.31 -11.07 16.01
N LEU A 35 2.99 -11.66 17.00
CA LEU A 35 4.24 -11.12 17.51
C LEU A 35 5.44 -11.71 16.75
N VAL A 36 6.33 -10.84 16.27
CA VAL A 36 7.53 -11.24 15.53
C VAL A 36 8.45 -12.11 16.39
N GLU A 37 8.51 -11.85 17.71
CA GLU A 37 9.31 -12.60 18.67
C GLU A 37 8.72 -13.96 19.07
N ASP A 38 7.50 -14.30 18.63
CA ASP A 38 6.89 -15.60 18.87
C ASP A 38 7.33 -16.60 17.79
N GLU A 39 7.99 -17.69 18.23
CA GLU A 39 8.45 -18.76 17.33
C GLU A 39 7.31 -19.38 16.52
N ALA A 40 6.07 -19.37 17.03
CA ALA A 40 4.90 -19.87 16.32
C ALA A 40 4.59 -19.09 15.03
N ASN A 41 5.07 -17.86 14.90
CA ASN A 41 4.85 -17.00 13.73
C ASN A 41 6.03 -17.05 12.73
N THR A 42 7.01 -17.90 12.94
CA THR A 42 8.23 -17.96 12.10
C THR A 42 7.89 -18.24 10.64
N ASP A 43 7.09 -19.28 10.37
CA ASP A 43 6.71 -19.66 9.01
C ASP A 43 5.91 -18.57 8.32
N PHE A 44 4.98 -17.94 9.04
CA PHE A 44 4.23 -16.78 8.54
C PHE A 44 5.17 -15.63 8.11
N CYS A 45 6.18 -15.31 8.91
CA CYS A 45 7.18 -14.28 8.57
C CYS A 45 7.97 -14.63 7.30
N TYR A 46 8.34 -15.90 7.13
CA TYR A 46 9.05 -16.36 5.93
C TYR A 46 8.16 -16.28 4.69
N ILE A 47 6.91 -16.74 4.76
CA ILE A 47 5.96 -16.65 3.64
C ILE A 47 5.71 -15.18 3.28
N LEU A 48 5.51 -14.31 4.28
CA LEU A 48 5.33 -12.87 4.06
C LEU A 48 6.53 -12.23 3.35
N ASN A 49 7.76 -12.60 3.74
CA ASN A 49 8.95 -12.14 3.07
C ASN A 49 9.06 -12.69 1.64
N ASN A 50 8.74 -13.96 1.43
CA ASN A 50 8.74 -14.56 0.10
C ASN A 50 7.77 -13.83 -0.83
N ASN A 51 6.55 -13.52 -0.37
CA ASN A 51 5.58 -12.71 -1.10
C ASN A 51 6.14 -11.35 -1.52
N ASN A 52 6.86 -10.70 -0.63
CA ASN A 52 7.51 -9.43 -0.93
C ASN A 52 8.60 -9.60 -2.00
N GLN A 53 9.40 -10.66 -1.94
CA GLN A 53 10.42 -10.97 -2.96
C GLN A 53 9.78 -11.28 -4.32
N ILE A 54 8.67 -12.02 -4.36
CA ILE A 54 7.93 -12.30 -5.59
C ILE A 54 7.38 -11.00 -6.20
N ALA A 55 6.80 -10.13 -5.38
CA ALA A 55 6.19 -8.88 -5.84
C ALA A 55 7.19 -7.81 -6.29
N PHE A 56 8.29 -7.67 -5.57
CA PHE A 56 9.21 -6.53 -5.70
C PHE A 56 10.64 -6.92 -6.09
N GLY A 57 11.00 -8.19 -6.00
CA GLY A 57 12.29 -8.73 -6.39
C GLY A 57 12.48 -8.84 -7.91
N GLY A 58 13.35 -9.74 -8.31
CA GLY A 58 13.67 -9.99 -9.72
C GLY A 58 14.43 -8.85 -10.38
N PRO A 59 14.15 -8.49 -11.64
CA PRO A 59 14.93 -7.49 -12.37
C PRO A 59 14.95 -6.09 -11.76
N LYS A 60 13.99 -5.79 -10.88
CA LYS A 60 13.88 -4.49 -10.20
C LYS A 60 14.71 -4.42 -8.92
N ASP A 61 15.04 -5.58 -8.35
CA ASP A 61 15.79 -5.73 -7.10
C ASP A 61 15.29 -4.78 -5.98
N MET A 62 13.97 -4.72 -5.84
CA MET A 62 13.29 -3.90 -4.85
C MET A 62 12.65 -4.73 -3.73
N GLY A 63 12.88 -6.05 -3.74
CA GLY A 63 12.43 -6.93 -2.67
C GLY A 63 13.10 -6.55 -1.35
N MET A 64 12.31 -6.55 -0.28
CA MET A 64 12.79 -6.21 1.05
C MET A 64 13.41 -7.46 1.70
N PRO A 65 14.69 -7.45 2.08
CA PRO A 65 15.27 -8.57 2.84
C PRO A 65 14.50 -8.81 4.15
N LEU A 66 14.41 -10.07 4.57
CA LEU A 66 13.67 -10.45 5.79
C LEU A 66 14.09 -9.61 7.02
N TRP A 67 15.38 -9.38 7.21
CA TRP A 67 15.86 -8.57 8.33
C TRP A 67 15.37 -7.11 8.28
N VAL A 68 15.20 -6.53 7.09
CA VAL A 68 14.64 -5.18 6.93
C VAL A 68 13.15 -5.18 7.27
N MET A 69 12.41 -6.21 6.85
CA MET A 69 10.99 -6.36 7.23
C MET A 69 10.84 -6.46 8.74
N LEU A 70 11.67 -7.26 9.39
CA LEU A 70 11.66 -7.41 10.84
C LEU A 70 12.08 -6.11 11.55
N ASP A 71 13.10 -5.40 11.04
CA ASP A 71 13.49 -4.09 11.55
C ASP A 71 12.37 -3.05 11.41
N CYS A 72 11.58 -3.12 10.34
CA CYS A 72 10.38 -2.29 10.21
C CYS A 72 9.34 -2.56 11.30
N ALA A 73 9.30 -3.76 11.86
CA ALA A 73 8.40 -4.07 12.96
C ALA A 73 8.93 -3.65 14.35
N ILE A 74 10.23 -3.31 14.48
CA ILE A 74 10.86 -2.86 15.75
C ILE A 74 10.52 -1.39 16.07
N LEU A 75 10.55 -0.51 15.06
CA LEU A 75 10.10 0.87 15.20
C LEU A 75 8.60 0.87 15.45
N PRO A 76 7.95 1.98 15.83
CA PRO A 76 6.49 2.01 15.90
C PRO A 76 5.88 1.83 14.51
N THR A 77 6.09 0.65 13.96
CA THR A 77 5.66 0.15 12.66
C THR A 77 4.99 -1.18 12.84
N ALA A 78 4.19 -1.53 11.87
CA ALA A 78 3.60 -2.85 11.80
C ALA A 78 3.47 -3.26 10.32
N MET A 79 3.47 -4.55 10.08
CA MET A 79 3.00 -5.12 8.83
C MET A 79 1.55 -5.53 9.04
N ILE A 80 0.65 -4.96 8.27
CA ILE A 80 -0.79 -5.06 8.48
C ILE A 80 -1.42 -5.55 7.19
N GLY A 81 -2.33 -6.51 7.29
CA GLY A 81 -2.97 -7.04 6.11
C GLY A 81 -4.10 -8.00 6.41
N PHE A 82 -4.37 -8.84 5.43
CA PHE A 82 -5.30 -9.94 5.54
C PHE A 82 -4.57 -11.26 5.30
N MET A 83 -4.93 -12.25 6.08
CA MET A 83 -4.47 -13.62 5.97
C MET A 83 -5.65 -14.57 5.80
N ALA A 84 -5.40 -15.80 5.39
CA ALA A 84 -6.38 -16.86 5.36
C ALA A 84 -5.73 -18.18 5.77
N HIS A 85 -6.51 -19.16 6.22
CA HIS A 85 -6.01 -20.50 6.45
C HIS A 85 -5.66 -21.16 5.11
N SER A 86 -4.60 -21.96 5.06
CA SER A 86 -4.14 -22.68 3.86
C SER A 86 -5.25 -23.48 3.17
N ASP A 87 -6.19 -24.06 3.91
CA ASP A 87 -7.35 -24.77 3.37
C ASP A 87 -8.34 -23.88 2.59
N SER A 88 -8.24 -22.56 2.71
CA SER A 88 -9.13 -21.59 2.08
C SER A 88 -8.58 -21.00 0.80
N ILE A 89 -7.33 -21.33 0.43
CA ILE A 89 -6.70 -20.89 -0.81
C ILE A 89 -6.78 -21.97 -1.89
N ASN A 90 -6.73 -21.57 -3.16
CA ASN A 90 -6.75 -22.49 -4.28
C ASN A 90 -5.34 -22.89 -4.73
N ASP A 91 -5.25 -23.90 -5.62
CA ASP A 91 -3.98 -24.43 -6.12
C ASP A 91 -3.11 -23.35 -6.80
N GLU A 92 -3.73 -22.39 -7.52
CA GLU A 92 -3.01 -21.28 -8.17
C GLU A 92 -2.31 -20.39 -7.14
N MET A 93 -3.00 -20.09 -6.04
CA MET A 93 -2.41 -19.30 -4.94
C MET A 93 -1.34 -20.09 -4.21
N TRP A 94 -1.54 -21.41 -4.07
CA TRP A 94 -0.55 -22.30 -3.47
C TRP A 94 0.77 -22.25 -4.23
N GLU A 95 0.69 -22.32 -5.57
CA GLU A 95 1.86 -22.20 -6.45
C GLU A 95 2.50 -20.80 -6.38
N ILE A 96 1.69 -19.73 -6.40
CA ILE A 96 2.20 -18.34 -6.31
C ILE A 96 2.94 -18.10 -4.99
N LEU A 97 2.45 -18.65 -3.90
CA LEU A 97 3.02 -18.49 -2.56
C LEU A 97 4.21 -19.43 -2.31
N GLU A 98 4.47 -20.36 -3.24
CA GLU A 98 5.55 -21.36 -3.13
C GLU A 98 5.47 -22.15 -1.82
N LEU A 99 4.24 -22.55 -1.41
CA LEU A 99 4.02 -23.30 -0.17
C LEU A 99 4.45 -24.76 -0.33
N GLU A 100 4.95 -25.36 0.75
CA GLU A 100 5.22 -26.79 0.82
C GLU A 100 3.91 -27.59 0.73
N ASP A 101 3.93 -28.77 0.10
CA ASP A 101 2.73 -29.58 -0.20
C ASP A 101 1.88 -29.94 1.03
N ASP A 102 2.50 -29.98 2.21
CA ASP A 102 1.88 -30.34 3.49
C ASP A 102 1.77 -29.16 4.46
N TYR A 103 1.90 -27.93 3.98
CA TYR A 103 1.78 -26.76 4.82
C TYR A 103 0.36 -26.61 5.40
N GLU A 104 0.26 -26.61 6.71
CA GLU A 104 -0.97 -26.34 7.45
C GLU A 104 -0.79 -25.08 8.32
N GLY A 105 -1.47 -24.00 8.01
CA GLY A 105 -1.36 -22.77 8.79
C GLY A 105 -1.97 -21.54 8.12
N MET A 106 -1.70 -20.39 8.74
CA MET A 106 -2.14 -19.09 8.23
C MET A 106 -1.19 -18.59 7.15
N VAL A 107 -1.75 -18.04 6.08
CA VAL A 107 -1.02 -17.56 4.91
C VAL A 107 -1.33 -16.08 4.69
N PRO A 108 -0.32 -15.20 4.59
CA PRO A 108 -0.55 -13.79 4.28
C PRO A 108 -1.04 -13.59 2.84
N ILE A 109 -2.23 -13.06 2.69
CA ILE A 109 -2.86 -12.77 1.40
C ILE A 109 -2.52 -11.37 0.90
N SER A 110 -2.29 -10.46 1.83
CA SER A 110 -1.91 -9.09 1.52
C SER A 110 -1.16 -8.45 2.68
N GLU A 111 -0.34 -7.45 2.35
CA GLU A 111 0.38 -6.67 3.34
C GLU A 111 0.43 -5.19 2.98
N TYR A 112 0.50 -4.35 3.98
CA TYR A 112 0.95 -2.98 3.90
C TYR A 112 1.94 -2.73 5.02
N CYS A 113 3.17 -2.43 4.64
CA CYS A 113 4.21 -2.04 5.58
C CYS A 113 4.25 -0.51 5.65
N ALA A 114 4.03 0.04 6.84
CA ALA A 114 4.08 1.46 7.09
C ALA A 114 4.75 1.76 8.42
N ALA A 115 5.44 2.89 8.48
CA ALA A 115 6.04 3.42 9.69
C ALA A 115 5.39 4.75 10.07
N LEU A 116 5.31 5.03 11.36
CA LEU A 116 4.96 6.35 11.84
C LEU A 116 6.07 7.33 11.46
N ALA A 117 5.71 8.41 10.77
CA ALA A 117 6.63 9.50 10.51
C ALA A 117 6.82 10.37 11.77
N MET A 118 7.77 11.30 11.74
CA MET A 118 8.03 12.19 12.88
C MET A 118 6.87 13.17 13.16
N GLU A 119 6.01 13.43 12.19
CA GLU A 119 4.81 14.26 12.36
C GLU A 119 3.66 13.41 12.92
N PRO A 120 3.01 13.81 14.02
CA PRO A 120 1.88 13.05 14.56
C PRO A 120 0.78 12.80 13.52
N GLY A 121 0.26 11.58 13.50
CA GLY A 121 -0.77 11.14 12.55
C GLY A 121 -0.30 11.01 11.09
N CYS A 122 0.99 11.21 10.82
CA CYS A 122 1.57 10.97 9.50
C CYS A 122 2.24 9.59 9.43
N VAL A 123 1.99 8.85 8.37
CA VAL A 123 2.64 7.55 8.12
C VAL A 123 3.46 7.60 6.84
N SER A 124 4.53 6.82 6.80
CA SER A 124 5.32 6.57 5.61
C SER A 124 5.04 5.15 5.13
N GLY A 125 4.52 4.98 3.92
CA GLY A 125 4.29 3.66 3.33
C GLY A 125 5.52 3.16 2.61
N PHE A 126 5.88 1.89 2.84
CA PHE A 126 7.03 1.23 2.24
C PHE A 126 6.64 0.19 1.19
N SER A 127 5.71 -0.71 1.51
CA SER A 127 5.20 -1.72 0.58
C SER A 127 3.70 -1.83 0.68
N LEU A 128 3.07 -2.19 -0.42
CA LEU A 128 1.67 -2.58 -0.51
C LEU A 128 1.56 -3.70 -1.51
N HIS A 129 1.16 -4.86 -1.06
CA HIS A 129 1.09 -6.06 -1.87
C HIS A 129 -0.19 -6.85 -1.62
N SER A 130 -0.65 -7.57 -2.63
CA SER A 130 -1.71 -8.57 -2.54
C SER A 130 -1.45 -9.68 -3.55
N VAL A 131 -1.49 -10.93 -3.13
CA VAL A 131 -1.32 -12.10 -4.01
C VAL A 131 -2.55 -12.32 -4.89
N VAL A 132 -3.67 -11.67 -4.58
CA VAL A 132 -4.92 -11.77 -5.36
C VAL A 132 -5.26 -10.42 -6.00
N PRO A 133 -4.91 -10.22 -7.26
CA PRO A 133 -5.22 -8.97 -7.96
C PRO A 133 -6.71 -8.88 -8.31
N GLY A 134 -7.22 -7.65 -8.45
CA GLY A 134 -8.55 -7.39 -9.01
C GLY A 134 -9.71 -7.38 -8.01
N HIS A 135 -9.56 -7.92 -6.80
CA HIS A 135 -10.63 -8.05 -5.81
C HIS A 135 -10.70 -6.92 -4.78
N GLY A 136 -9.92 -5.85 -4.96
CA GLY A 136 -9.93 -4.71 -4.04
C GLY A 136 -9.17 -4.94 -2.72
N ILE A 137 -8.58 -6.11 -2.50
CA ILE A 137 -7.88 -6.48 -1.26
C ILE A 137 -6.80 -5.46 -0.91
N ALA A 138 -5.96 -5.04 -1.86
CA ALA A 138 -4.93 -4.02 -1.60
C ALA A 138 -5.51 -2.69 -1.07
N THR A 139 -6.72 -2.30 -1.50
CA THR A 139 -7.39 -1.11 -0.96
C THR A 139 -7.85 -1.34 0.47
N ARG A 140 -8.48 -2.49 0.75
CA ARG A 140 -8.89 -2.90 2.10
C ARG A 140 -7.70 -2.96 3.04
N THR A 141 -6.61 -3.60 2.61
CA THR A 141 -5.35 -3.72 3.36
C THR A 141 -4.77 -2.37 3.75
N LYS A 142 -4.68 -1.46 2.79
CA LYS A 142 -4.18 -0.10 3.06
C LYS A 142 -5.10 0.65 4.02
N ALA A 143 -6.43 0.52 3.85
CA ALA A 143 -7.40 1.16 4.72
C ALA A 143 -7.29 0.64 6.17
N LEU A 144 -7.21 -0.69 6.34
CA LEU A 144 -6.99 -1.34 7.63
C LEU A 144 -5.71 -0.81 8.29
N ALA A 145 -4.60 -0.80 7.57
CA ALA A 145 -3.32 -0.33 8.11
C ALA A 145 -3.38 1.12 8.56
N LEU A 146 -3.98 2.00 7.75
CA LEU A 146 -4.11 3.41 8.10
C LEU A 146 -5.04 3.63 9.30
N ALA A 147 -6.09 2.82 9.43
CA ALA A 147 -7.00 2.85 10.59
C ALA A 147 -6.30 2.38 11.87
N VAL A 148 -5.59 1.24 11.81
CA VAL A 148 -4.82 0.70 12.95
C VAL A 148 -3.74 1.67 13.42
N LEU A 149 -3.06 2.35 12.48
CA LEU A 149 -2.03 3.34 12.78
C LEU A 149 -2.59 4.71 13.18
N GLY A 150 -3.91 4.90 13.19
CA GLY A 150 -4.53 6.19 13.51
C GLY A 150 -4.09 7.31 12.56
N ALA A 151 -3.84 6.98 11.30
CA ALA A 151 -3.24 7.89 10.35
C ALA A 151 -4.25 8.93 9.83
N THR A 152 -3.81 10.19 9.73
CA THR A 152 -4.57 11.30 9.11
C THR A 152 -3.89 11.80 7.84
N LYS A 153 -2.62 11.45 7.67
CA LYS A 153 -1.78 11.80 6.52
C LYS A 153 -0.88 10.65 6.15
N GLN A 154 -0.52 10.59 4.88
CA GLN A 154 0.49 9.67 4.37
C GLN A 154 1.49 10.41 3.50
N VAL A 155 2.75 10.04 3.62
CA VAL A 155 3.79 10.30 2.62
C VAL A 155 4.24 8.99 2.02
N GLY A 156 4.73 9.01 0.80
CA GLY A 156 5.21 7.81 0.15
C GLY A 156 6.00 8.13 -1.11
N VAL A 157 6.65 7.11 -1.62
CA VAL A 157 7.34 7.14 -2.91
C VAL A 157 6.74 6.06 -3.78
N THR A 158 6.46 6.39 -5.03
CA THR A 158 6.01 5.40 -6.00
C THR A 158 6.50 5.75 -7.40
N GLN A 159 6.49 4.79 -8.29
CA GLN A 159 6.86 4.96 -9.69
C GLN A 159 5.64 5.41 -10.48
N PHE A 160 5.84 6.27 -11.50
CA PHE A 160 4.74 6.74 -12.35
C PHE A 160 4.05 5.62 -13.15
N ASN A 161 4.74 4.53 -13.43
CA ASN A 161 4.19 3.37 -14.12
C ASN A 161 3.65 2.29 -13.18
N ASN A 162 3.52 2.58 -11.88
CA ASN A 162 3.04 1.61 -10.89
C ASN A 162 1.51 1.63 -10.78
N PRO A 163 0.80 0.53 -11.06
CA PRO A 163 -0.66 0.46 -10.92
C PRO A 163 -1.15 0.68 -9.47
N ALA A 164 -0.30 0.58 -8.45
CA ALA A 164 -0.64 0.93 -7.07
C ALA A 164 -1.12 2.39 -6.92
N ILE A 165 -0.78 3.28 -7.86
CA ILE A 165 -1.34 4.64 -7.92
C ILE A 165 -2.88 4.62 -7.91
N ARG A 166 -3.53 3.61 -8.54
CA ARG A 166 -4.99 3.44 -8.49
C ARG A 166 -5.50 3.23 -7.07
N VAL A 167 -4.75 2.49 -6.26
CA VAL A 167 -5.08 2.24 -4.85
C VAL A 167 -4.87 3.52 -4.06
N HIS A 168 -3.71 4.15 -4.20
CA HIS A 168 -3.38 5.35 -3.43
C HIS A 168 -4.34 6.52 -3.71
N ALA A 169 -4.68 6.76 -4.97
CA ALA A 169 -5.57 7.85 -5.38
C ALA A 169 -7.03 7.69 -4.90
N ARG A 170 -7.43 6.52 -4.41
CA ARG A 170 -8.76 6.30 -3.79
C ARG A 170 -8.89 6.96 -2.43
N PHE A 171 -7.79 7.16 -1.72
CA PHE A 171 -7.77 7.77 -0.38
C PHE A 171 -7.76 9.29 -0.41
N GLY A 172 -7.50 9.90 -1.56
CA GLY A 172 -7.47 11.34 -1.73
C GLY A 172 -6.56 11.79 -2.87
N PRO A 173 -6.55 13.09 -3.19
CA PRO A 173 -5.62 13.64 -4.16
C PRO A 173 -4.16 13.51 -3.68
N MET A 174 -3.32 12.82 -4.44
CA MET A 174 -1.91 12.62 -4.12
C MET A 174 -1.12 13.86 -4.57
N GLN A 175 -0.77 14.75 -3.67
CA GLN A 175 0.05 15.92 -3.99
C GLN A 175 1.49 15.48 -4.26
N ILE A 176 2.01 15.79 -5.44
CA ILE A 176 3.41 15.52 -5.78
C ILE A 176 4.28 16.56 -5.09
N LEU A 177 5.20 16.09 -4.24
CA LEU A 177 6.16 16.92 -3.52
C LEU A 177 7.49 17.01 -4.27
N VAL A 178 7.97 15.87 -4.78
CA VAL A 178 9.22 15.76 -5.51
C VAL A 178 8.99 14.89 -6.73
N HIS A 179 9.42 15.36 -7.87
CA HIS A 179 9.46 14.65 -9.13
C HIS A 179 10.89 14.13 -9.35
N ARG A 180 11.03 12.85 -9.69
CA ARG A 180 12.33 12.18 -9.91
C ARG A 180 13.34 12.43 -8.78
N PRO A 181 13.08 11.93 -7.55
CA PRO A 181 13.99 12.12 -6.44
C PRO A 181 15.33 11.43 -6.72
N PRO A 182 16.47 12.05 -6.40
CA PRO A 182 17.80 11.54 -6.76
C PRO A 182 18.18 10.22 -6.07
N VAL A 183 17.46 9.83 -5.02
CA VAL A 183 17.66 8.55 -4.31
C VAL A 183 17.15 7.35 -5.11
N HIS A 184 16.27 7.58 -6.07
CA HIS A 184 15.73 6.55 -6.97
C HIS A 184 16.45 6.66 -8.32
N THR A 185 17.65 6.12 -8.38
CA THR A 185 18.47 6.09 -9.60
C THR A 185 18.05 5.00 -10.58
N HIS A 186 17.00 4.26 -10.27
CA HIS A 186 16.48 3.19 -11.12
C HIS A 186 15.86 3.76 -12.40
N PRO A 187 15.88 3.02 -13.52
CA PRO A 187 15.34 3.49 -14.80
C PRO A 187 13.84 3.84 -14.77
N GLN A 188 13.15 3.48 -13.69
CA GLN A 188 11.75 3.82 -13.54
C GLN A 188 11.60 5.14 -12.78
N ASP A 189 10.97 6.10 -13.44
CA ASP A 189 10.69 7.39 -12.85
C ASP A 189 9.76 7.27 -11.65
N SER A 190 10.16 7.87 -10.54
CA SER A 190 9.40 7.88 -9.31
C SER A 190 9.08 9.30 -8.84
N PHE A 191 8.17 9.42 -7.91
CA PHE A 191 7.83 10.67 -7.25
C PHE A 191 7.54 10.48 -5.77
N VAL A 192 7.80 11.51 -4.99
CA VAL A 192 7.38 11.59 -3.59
C VAL A 192 6.03 12.29 -3.54
N TYR A 193 5.09 11.72 -2.81
CA TYR A 193 3.76 12.30 -2.66
C TYR A 193 3.36 12.46 -1.20
N HIS A 194 2.43 13.36 -0.98
CA HIS A 194 1.70 13.56 0.25
C HIS A 194 0.20 13.38 0.00
N LEU A 195 -0.49 12.81 0.96
CA LEU A 195 -1.90 12.48 0.87
C LEU A 195 -2.58 12.78 2.20
N ASN A 196 -3.59 13.64 2.21
CA ASN A 196 -4.52 13.75 3.33
C ASN A 196 -5.49 12.58 3.24
N LEU A 197 -5.65 11.87 4.34
CA LEU A 197 -6.46 10.66 4.40
C LEU A 197 -7.91 10.99 4.73
N PRO A 198 -8.85 10.11 4.38
CA PRO A 198 -10.21 10.15 4.90
C PRO A 198 -10.22 10.04 6.43
N ASP A 199 -11.34 10.35 7.04
CA ASP A 199 -11.53 10.12 8.47
C ASP A 199 -11.55 8.62 8.82
N GLN A 200 -11.49 8.33 10.11
CA GLN A 200 -11.40 6.96 10.63
C GLN A 200 -12.60 6.11 10.21
N ASP A 201 -13.80 6.66 10.22
CA ASP A 201 -15.02 5.93 9.88
C ASP A 201 -14.98 5.50 8.40
N MET A 202 -14.55 6.37 7.52
CA MET A 202 -14.38 6.06 6.11
C MET A 202 -13.28 5.00 5.89
N LEU A 203 -12.16 5.09 6.62
CA LEU A 203 -11.10 4.07 6.55
C LEU A 203 -11.63 2.70 6.98
N LEU A 204 -12.44 2.62 8.02
CA LEU A 204 -13.07 1.38 8.47
C LEU A 204 -14.04 0.82 7.43
N GLU A 205 -14.89 1.66 6.85
CA GLU A 205 -15.76 1.25 5.74
C GLU A 205 -14.95 0.68 4.56
N MET A 206 -13.83 1.34 4.23
CA MET A 206 -12.92 0.86 3.19
C MET A 206 -12.28 -0.49 3.54
N ALA A 207 -11.88 -0.70 4.79
CA ALA A 207 -11.29 -1.94 5.27
C ALA A 207 -12.29 -3.12 5.22
N ARG A 208 -13.56 -2.88 5.58
CA ARG A 208 -14.64 -3.88 5.49
C ARG A 208 -14.98 -4.28 4.05
N GLY A 209 -14.51 -3.54 3.06
CA GLY A 209 -14.87 -3.77 1.65
C GLY A 209 -16.26 -3.23 1.31
N GLY A 210 -16.84 -2.43 2.20
CA GLY A 210 -18.11 -1.74 1.97
C GLY A 210 -17.97 -0.65 0.93
N ALA A 211 -19.06 -0.45 0.23
CA ALA A 211 -19.47 0.62 -0.67
C ALA A 211 -18.47 1.26 -1.65
N GLU A 212 -19.02 1.67 -2.76
CA GLU A 212 -18.41 2.58 -3.71
C GLU A 212 -17.88 3.82 -2.96
N PHE A 213 -16.56 3.86 -2.79
CA PHE A 213 -15.89 5.01 -2.19
C PHE A 213 -16.25 6.24 -3.00
N GLY A 214 -16.79 7.23 -2.35
CA GLY A 214 -16.98 8.53 -2.96
C GLY A 214 -15.66 8.96 -3.61
N VAL A 215 -15.72 9.47 -4.81
CA VAL A 215 -14.52 10.04 -5.45
C VAL A 215 -14.06 11.19 -4.55
N PRO A 216 -12.81 11.15 -4.03
CA PRO A 216 -12.32 12.22 -3.18
C PRO A 216 -12.45 13.57 -3.86
N ASP A 217 -12.69 14.62 -3.09
CA ASP A 217 -12.77 15.98 -3.58
C ASP A 217 -11.55 16.34 -4.41
N ARG A 218 -11.79 16.80 -5.63
CA ARG A 218 -10.70 17.16 -6.55
C ARG A 218 -10.23 18.58 -6.26
N PRO A 219 -8.92 18.81 -6.18
CA PRO A 219 -8.38 20.16 -6.05
C PRO A 219 -8.74 21.02 -7.26
N ALA A 220 -8.81 22.34 -7.06
CA ALA A 220 -8.98 23.27 -8.15
C ALA A 220 -7.73 23.32 -9.03
N GLY A 221 -7.92 23.40 -10.35
CA GLY A 221 -6.81 23.49 -11.29
C GLY A 221 -7.13 22.99 -12.70
N ILE A 222 -6.10 22.88 -13.50
CA ILE A 222 -6.19 22.44 -14.89
C ILE A 222 -6.05 20.91 -14.94
N LYS A 223 -7.06 20.23 -15.47
CA LYS A 223 -6.98 18.78 -15.71
C LYS A 223 -5.93 18.48 -16.78
N TRP A 224 -5.14 17.46 -16.52
CA TRP A 224 -4.09 17.02 -17.41
C TRP A 224 -3.95 15.49 -17.37
N SER A 225 -3.84 14.87 -18.54
CA SER A 225 -3.44 13.47 -18.67
C SER A 225 -1.93 13.45 -18.84
N PHE A 226 -1.24 12.85 -17.88
CA PHE A 226 0.21 12.74 -17.87
C PHE A 226 0.59 11.37 -18.42
N ASP A 227 1.46 11.39 -19.43
CA ASP A 227 2.06 10.18 -19.99
C ASP A 227 3.41 9.93 -19.31
N PRO A 228 3.54 8.84 -18.51
CA PRO A 228 4.79 8.51 -17.82
C PRO A 228 5.95 8.13 -18.76
N ASP A 229 5.68 7.81 -20.02
CA ASP A 229 6.71 7.50 -21.01
C ASP A 229 7.15 8.75 -21.81
N SER A 230 6.48 9.90 -21.59
CA SER A 230 6.76 11.16 -22.27
C SER A 230 7.73 12.05 -21.51
N GLU A 231 8.96 12.18 -21.99
CA GLU A 231 9.93 13.15 -21.45
C GLU A 231 9.43 14.60 -21.48
N GLN A 232 8.57 14.95 -22.45
CA GLN A 232 7.97 16.28 -22.51
C GLN A 232 7.02 16.52 -21.34
N ASP A 233 6.25 15.51 -20.95
CA ASP A 233 5.34 15.58 -19.81
C ASP A 233 6.11 15.64 -18.50
N HIS A 234 7.18 14.87 -18.36
CA HIS A 234 8.10 14.97 -17.22
C HIS A 234 8.70 16.38 -17.11
N LEU A 235 9.17 16.96 -18.20
CA LEU A 235 9.72 18.32 -18.21
C LEU A 235 8.66 19.38 -17.85
N ARG A 236 7.43 19.21 -18.35
CA ARG A 236 6.29 20.07 -18.00
C ARG A 236 5.97 20.01 -16.53
N LEU A 237 5.89 18.80 -15.94
CA LEU A 237 5.66 18.60 -14.51
C LEU A 237 6.77 19.20 -13.66
N ALA A 238 8.04 18.93 -14.00
CA ALA A 238 9.20 19.48 -13.30
C ALA A 238 9.21 21.02 -13.34
N THR A 239 8.90 21.60 -14.50
CA THR A 239 8.82 23.07 -14.67
C THR A 239 7.70 23.65 -13.82
N HIS A 240 6.54 22.98 -13.75
CA HIS A 240 5.40 23.43 -12.95
C HIS A 240 5.75 23.43 -11.46
N LEU A 241 6.30 22.32 -10.94
CA LEU A 241 6.72 22.18 -9.54
C LEU A 241 7.89 23.14 -9.21
N GLY A 242 8.84 23.34 -10.13
CA GLY A 242 9.97 24.28 -9.97
C GLY A 242 9.53 25.74 -9.80
N ARG A 243 8.34 26.09 -10.29
CA ARG A 243 7.67 27.40 -10.06
C ARG A 243 6.91 27.45 -8.74
N LYS A 244 7.08 26.49 -7.84
CA LYS A 244 6.37 26.32 -6.56
C LYS A 244 4.85 26.16 -6.70
N LYS A 245 4.40 25.71 -7.86
CA LYS A 245 3.00 25.39 -8.11
C LYS A 245 2.74 23.93 -7.69
N LYS A 246 1.48 23.62 -7.42
CA LYS A 246 1.07 22.30 -6.92
C LYS A 246 0.58 21.40 -8.06
N ALA A 247 0.85 20.12 -7.97
CA ALA A 247 0.30 19.10 -8.85
C ALA A 247 -0.22 17.92 -8.02
N TRP A 248 -1.34 17.36 -8.43
CA TRP A 248 -1.96 16.21 -7.77
C TRP A 248 -2.28 15.13 -8.79
N ILE A 249 -2.06 13.88 -8.40
CA ILE A 249 -2.67 12.73 -9.03
C ILE A 249 -4.03 12.53 -8.39
N VAL A 250 -5.07 12.35 -9.21
CA VAL A 250 -6.46 12.23 -8.75
C VAL A 250 -7.08 10.93 -9.25
N SER A 251 -8.06 10.40 -8.51
CA SER A 251 -8.78 9.19 -8.90
C SER A 251 -9.38 9.30 -10.33
N PRO A 252 -9.25 8.23 -11.15
CA PRO A 252 -8.77 6.88 -10.86
C PRO A 252 -7.25 6.74 -10.78
N GLY A 253 -6.49 7.79 -10.94
CA GLY A 253 -5.05 7.84 -10.82
C GLY A 253 -4.35 7.34 -12.07
N TRP A 254 -4.31 6.05 -12.28
CA TRP A 254 -3.63 5.42 -13.39
C TRP A 254 -4.61 4.70 -14.32
N ARG A 255 -4.49 4.91 -15.63
CA ARG A 255 -5.27 4.22 -16.66
C ARG A 255 -4.32 3.54 -17.65
N GLY A 256 -4.46 2.19 -17.76
CA GLY A 256 -3.88 1.50 -18.92
C GLY A 256 -4.74 1.79 -20.15
N THR A 257 -4.09 2.17 -21.23
CA THR A 257 -4.71 2.35 -22.55
C THR A 257 -4.10 1.37 -23.54
N THR A 258 -4.68 1.25 -24.73
CA THR A 258 -4.09 0.43 -25.81
C THR A 258 -2.76 0.99 -26.29
N ASP A 259 -2.51 2.27 -26.09
CA ASP A 259 -1.34 3.01 -26.60
C ASP A 259 -0.34 3.38 -25.48
N GLY A 260 -0.62 3.00 -24.22
CA GLY A 260 0.26 3.29 -23.10
C GLY A 260 -0.46 3.45 -21.76
N ASN A 261 0.23 4.06 -20.80
CA ASN A 261 -0.30 4.37 -19.49
C ASN A 261 -0.54 5.88 -19.37
N GLU A 262 -1.68 6.24 -18.81
CA GLU A 262 -2.00 7.63 -18.52
C GLU A 262 -2.31 7.82 -17.04
N ILE A 263 -1.91 8.95 -16.49
CA ILE A 263 -2.19 9.34 -15.12
C ILE A 263 -3.04 10.61 -15.11
N ASP A 264 -4.20 10.52 -14.44
CA ASP A 264 -5.06 11.68 -14.26
C ASP A 264 -4.46 12.64 -13.23
N MET A 265 -4.14 13.85 -13.69
CA MET A 265 -3.54 14.89 -12.85
C MET A 265 -4.37 16.18 -12.86
N ILE A 266 -4.14 16.98 -11.82
CA ILE A 266 -4.57 18.38 -11.75
C ILE A 266 -3.34 19.25 -11.47
N LEU A 267 -3.13 20.27 -12.31
CA LEU A 267 -2.12 21.31 -12.10
C LEU A 267 -2.79 22.52 -11.47
N GLY A 268 -2.40 22.85 -10.24
CA GLY A 268 -2.87 24.00 -9.49
C GLY A 268 -1.95 25.22 -9.58
N GLU A 269 -2.38 26.30 -9.04
CA GLU A 269 -1.60 27.54 -8.95
C GLU A 269 -0.55 27.51 -7.85
#